data_7bbae26d13261e02741da91a7150878a
#
_entry.id   7bbae26d13261e02741da91a7150878a
#
_cell.length_a   1.000
_cell.length_b   1.000
_cell.length_c   1.000
_cell.angle_alpha   90.00
_cell.angle_beta   90.00
_cell.angle_gamma   90.00
#
_symmetry.space_group_name_H-M   'P 1'
#
loop_
_entity.id
_entity.type
_entity.pdbx_description
1 polymer ?
#
loop_
_entity_poly.entity_id
_entity_poly.type
_entity_poly.pdbx_seq_one_letter_code
_entity_poly.pdbx_strand_id
1 'polypeptide(L)'
;MQYQIRHLTRFTYHSPVSESVMELRMQPLTDRRQRNLRFDITTSPRARIFAYRDHLGNAVHYFDIPGHHMRLDLTAEAAVDVSLADPLPDALPESMWDAIDTMGSSGEFVDWLAPSRFAKETPALIEFARNIGLERDADPLTTLRQLTNKVYEEFAYEPRTTHVDSPIDEALAARAGVCQDFAHIMTTLVRRLGIPCRYVSGYIAAGAESTHDRSAANATHAWIEARLPELGWIGFDPTNDTVAHERHISVAVGRDYGDVPPTRGVFKGGTGSELRVAVTVSRSELPVQHQDLSPTVSWISSERPVDDRASEDFQQQQQQQQQ
;
A
#
# COMPACT_ATOMS: atom_id res chain seq x y z
N MET A 1 4.78 -16.31 11.96
CA MET A 1 5.43 -16.80 10.72
C MET A 1 6.53 -15.84 10.33
N GLN A 2 7.71 -16.35 9.95
CA GLN A 2 8.82 -15.45 9.57
C GLN A 2 8.92 -15.32 8.06
N TYR A 3 9.13 -14.08 7.59
CA TYR A 3 9.31 -13.75 6.19
C TYR A 3 10.60 -12.97 5.98
N GLN A 4 11.23 -13.25 4.85
CA GLN A 4 12.31 -12.43 4.29
C GLN A 4 11.78 -11.71 3.07
N ILE A 5 12.05 -10.41 3.00
CA ILE A 5 11.59 -9.52 1.95
C ILE A 5 12.82 -8.92 1.30
N ARG A 6 12.84 -8.91 -0.02
CA ARG A 6 13.80 -8.16 -0.82
C ARG A 6 13.06 -7.33 -1.85
N HIS A 7 13.21 -6.02 -1.75
CA HIS A 7 12.59 -5.06 -2.65
C HIS A 7 13.68 -4.30 -3.39
N LEU A 8 13.73 -4.46 -4.71
CA LEU A 8 14.67 -3.81 -5.60
C LEU A 8 13.93 -2.73 -6.38
N THR A 9 14.48 -1.52 -6.39
CA THR A 9 13.98 -0.42 -7.21
C THR A 9 15.14 0.15 -8.01
N ARG A 10 14.96 0.30 -9.32
CA ARG A 10 15.94 0.88 -10.23
C ARG A 10 15.36 2.04 -10.99
N PHE A 11 16.00 3.18 -10.87
CA PHE A 11 15.77 4.34 -11.72
C PHE A 11 16.87 4.42 -12.77
N THR A 12 16.48 4.52 -14.03
CA THR A 12 17.41 4.73 -15.16
C THR A 12 17.02 6.04 -15.82
N TYR A 13 17.94 6.98 -15.88
CA TYR A 13 17.71 8.30 -16.47
C TYR A 13 18.21 8.31 -17.92
N HIS A 14 17.48 8.96 -18.82
CA HIS A 14 17.84 9.02 -20.24
C HIS A 14 19.08 9.90 -20.50
N SER A 15 19.39 10.82 -19.59
CA SER A 15 20.65 11.57 -19.57
C SER A 15 21.11 11.78 -18.12
N PRO A 16 22.38 12.12 -17.86
CA PRO A 16 22.89 12.27 -16.51
C PRO A 16 22.11 13.32 -15.72
N VAL A 17 21.65 12.94 -14.52
CA VAL A 17 21.11 13.86 -13.50
C VAL A 17 22.23 14.27 -12.54
N SER A 18 22.23 15.50 -12.04
CA SER A 18 23.30 16.03 -11.20
C SER A 18 23.11 15.79 -9.71
N GLU A 19 21.89 15.49 -9.31
CA GLU A 19 21.52 15.31 -7.92
C GLU A 19 20.20 14.54 -7.83
N SER A 20 20.06 13.68 -6.82
CA SER A 20 18.79 13.04 -6.48
C SER A 20 18.59 13.05 -4.97
N VAL A 21 17.38 13.40 -4.51
CA VAL A 21 16.96 13.34 -3.10
C VAL A 21 15.78 12.41 -3.00
N MET A 22 15.84 11.41 -2.13
CA MET A 22 14.87 10.33 -2.03
C MET A 22 14.37 10.13 -0.61
N GLU A 23 13.08 9.85 -0.47
CA GLU A 23 12.45 9.28 0.71
C GLU A 23 11.91 7.89 0.40
N LEU A 24 12.08 6.97 1.35
CA LEU A 24 11.66 5.58 1.23
C LEU A 24 10.78 5.19 2.40
N ARG A 25 9.67 4.51 2.12
CA ARG A 25 8.79 3.85 3.09
C ARG A 25 8.75 2.36 2.75
N MET A 26 9.81 1.65 3.13
CA MET A 26 9.98 0.22 2.80
C MET A 26 10.22 -0.64 4.05
N GLN A 27 10.41 -0.01 5.22
CA GLN A 27 10.61 -0.75 6.46
C GLN A 27 9.27 -1.27 6.99
N PRO A 28 9.11 -2.59 7.16
CA PRO A 28 7.92 -3.16 7.77
C PRO A 28 7.64 -2.56 9.15
N LEU A 29 6.38 -2.31 9.45
CA LEU A 29 5.94 -1.81 10.74
C LEU A 29 6.24 -2.84 11.85
N THR A 30 6.29 -2.34 13.08
CA THR A 30 6.21 -3.17 14.28
C THR A 30 4.98 -2.77 15.06
N ASP A 31 4.05 -3.69 15.24
CA ASP A 31 2.80 -3.51 15.95
C ASP A 31 2.40 -4.78 16.72
N ARG A 32 1.11 -4.97 17.04
CA ARG A 32 0.63 -6.15 17.75
C ARG A 32 0.68 -7.43 16.92
N ARG A 33 0.64 -7.32 15.58
CA ARG A 33 0.51 -8.43 14.64
C ARG A 33 1.84 -8.81 13.98
N GLN A 34 2.76 -7.86 13.88
CA GLN A 34 4.04 -8.11 13.24
C GLN A 34 5.18 -7.39 13.96
N ARG A 35 6.36 -7.99 13.87
CA ARG A 35 7.60 -7.44 14.40
C ARG A 35 8.67 -7.42 13.31
N ASN A 36 9.17 -6.24 12.98
CA ASN A 36 10.36 -6.11 12.14
C ASN A 36 11.59 -6.57 12.94
N LEU A 37 12.22 -7.63 12.50
CA LEU A 37 13.39 -8.23 13.15
C LEU A 37 14.69 -7.62 12.63
N ARG A 38 14.71 -7.29 11.33
CA ARG A 38 15.85 -6.70 10.64
C ARG A 38 15.37 -5.86 9.47
N PHE A 39 16.05 -4.74 9.23
CA PHE A 39 15.84 -3.93 8.04
C PHE A 39 17.15 -3.27 7.62
N ASP A 40 17.50 -3.41 6.34
CA ASP A 40 18.68 -2.81 5.74
C ASP A 40 18.32 -2.17 4.40
N ILE A 41 18.94 -1.03 4.07
CA ILE A 41 18.86 -0.39 2.76
C ILE A 41 20.26 -0.21 2.20
N THR A 42 20.45 -0.58 0.96
CA THR A 42 21.66 -0.28 0.19
C THR A 42 21.31 0.50 -1.07
N THR A 43 22.20 1.40 -1.47
CA THR A 43 22.05 2.25 -2.65
C THR A 43 23.26 2.15 -3.56
N SER A 44 23.04 2.30 -4.87
CA SER A 44 24.11 2.46 -5.86
C SER A 44 23.71 3.59 -6.84
N PRO A 45 24.41 4.75 -6.84
CA PRO A 45 25.59 5.09 -6.06
C PRO A 45 25.36 5.01 -4.54
N ARG A 46 26.44 4.76 -3.77
CA ARG A 46 26.34 4.63 -2.32
C ARG A 46 26.05 5.97 -1.67
N ALA A 47 25.00 6.01 -0.83
CA ALA A 47 24.60 7.17 -0.07
C ALA A 47 24.64 6.91 1.45
N ARG A 48 24.67 7.98 2.22
CA ARG A 48 24.40 7.94 3.66
C ARG A 48 22.91 8.03 3.87
N ILE A 49 22.33 7.04 4.55
CA ILE A 49 20.89 6.95 4.78
C ILE A 49 20.61 7.44 6.20
N PHE A 50 19.59 8.30 6.30
CA PHE A 50 19.03 8.80 7.55
C PHE A 50 17.62 8.27 7.71
N ALA A 51 17.11 8.20 8.93
CA ALA A 51 15.77 7.73 9.20
C ALA A 51 15.07 8.62 10.25
N TYR A 52 13.75 8.75 10.08
CA TYR A 52 12.84 9.36 11.05
C TYR A 52 11.50 8.65 11.04
N ARG A 53 10.62 9.02 11.96
CA ARG A 53 9.22 8.61 11.90
C ARG A 53 8.36 9.81 11.50
N ASP A 54 7.48 9.59 10.52
CA ASP A 54 6.51 10.62 10.16
C ASP A 54 5.38 10.73 11.21
N HIS A 55 4.47 11.70 11.02
CA HIS A 55 3.38 11.95 11.96
C HIS A 55 2.36 10.80 12.04
N LEU A 56 2.35 9.88 11.07
CA LEU A 56 1.52 8.67 11.07
C LEU A 56 2.22 7.47 11.71
N GLY A 57 3.51 7.65 12.13
CA GLY A 57 4.32 6.62 12.78
C GLY A 57 5.10 5.73 11.80
N ASN A 58 5.03 5.98 10.48
CA ASN A 58 5.78 5.22 9.49
C ASN A 58 7.29 5.51 9.60
N ALA A 59 8.10 4.48 9.39
CA ALA A 59 9.53 4.66 9.25
C ALA A 59 9.84 5.24 7.86
N VAL A 60 10.47 6.40 7.84
CA VAL A 60 10.91 7.09 6.61
C VAL A 60 12.43 7.12 6.58
N HIS A 61 13.01 6.60 5.50
CA HIS A 61 14.43 6.68 5.25
C HIS A 61 14.66 7.69 4.14
N TYR A 62 15.65 8.57 4.31
CA TYR A 62 15.96 9.56 3.29
C TYR A 62 17.47 9.65 3.06
N PHE A 63 17.81 10.00 1.83
CA PHE A 63 19.20 10.19 1.41
C PHE A 63 19.27 11.11 0.19
N ASP A 64 20.47 11.60 -0.07
CA ASP A 64 20.83 12.33 -1.28
C ASP A 64 21.95 11.62 -2.04
N ILE A 65 21.94 11.76 -3.36
CA ILE A 65 23.04 11.37 -4.26
C ILE A 65 23.55 12.64 -4.91
N PRO A 66 24.60 13.25 -4.37
CA PRO A 66 25.26 14.37 -5.00
C PRO A 66 26.11 13.89 -6.19
N GLY A 67 26.15 14.66 -7.27
CA GLY A 67 26.95 14.37 -8.44
C GLY A 67 26.21 13.61 -9.54
N HIS A 68 26.86 13.63 -10.74
CA HIS A 68 26.23 13.09 -11.94
C HIS A 68 26.08 11.56 -11.90
N HIS A 69 24.86 11.10 -12.20
CA HIS A 69 24.56 9.68 -12.34
C HIS A 69 23.44 9.47 -13.39
N MET A 70 23.47 8.31 -14.04
CA MET A 70 22.43 7.88 -14.99
C MET A 70 21.54 6.76 -14.42
N ARG A 71 21.88 6.25 -13.24
CA ARG A 71 21.18 5.14 -12.62
C ARG A 71 21.24 5.26 -11.11
N LEU A 72 20.13 4.91 -10.46
CA LEU A 72 20.04 4.75 -9.02
C LEU A 72 19.38 3.41 -8.72
N ASP A 73 20.12 2.52 -8.07
CA ASP A 73 19.58 1.25 -7.56
C ASP A 73 19.37 1.35 -6.06
N LEU A 74 18.22 0.89 -5.63
CA LEU A 74 17.82 0.77 -4.23
C LEU A 74 17.53 -0.69 -3.93
N THR A 75 18.08 -1.21 -2.84
CA THR A 75 17.74 -2.54 -2.33
C THR A 75 17.35 -2.40 -0.87
N ALA A 76 16.09 -2.74 -0.55
CA ALA A 76 15.62 -2.87 0.83
C ALA A 76 15.48 -4.37 1.15
N GLU A 77 16.06 -4.78 2.27
CA GLU A 77 15.99 -6.14 2.79
C GLU A 77 15.41 -6.13 4.20
N ALA A 78 14.43 -6.97 4.46
CA ALA A 78 13.76 -7.06 5.75
C ALA A 78 13.58 -8.52 6.18
N ALA A 79 13.59 -8.73 7.49
CA ALA A 79 13.10 -9.94 8.13
C ALA A 79 11.99 -9.58 9.10
N VAL A 80 10.85 -10.23 8.97
CA VAL A 80 9.64 -9.91 9.72
C VAL A 80 9.06 -11.18 10.33
N ASP A 81 8.65 -11.08 11.60
CA ASP A 81 7.84 -12.11 12.25
C ASP A 81 6.39 -11.63 12.31
N VAL A 82 5.49 -12.37 11.68
CA VAL A 82 4.05 -12.08 11.64
C VAL A 82 3.33 -13.10 12.52
N SER A 83 2.61 -12.60 13.51
CA SER A 83 1.79 -13.43 14.39
C SER A 83 0.49 -13.83 13.68
N LEU A 84 -0.03 -15.01 14.03
CA LEU A 84 -1.39 -15.36 13.67
C LEU A 84 -2.34 -14.34 14.32
N ALA A 85 -3.31 -13.87 13.56
CA ALA A 85 -4.37 -13.04 14.10
C ALA A 85 -5.27 -13.86 15.02
N ASP A 86 -5.74 -13.27 16.11
CA ASP A 86 -6.83 -13.85 16.88
C ASP A 86 -8.06 -14.00 15.98
N PRO A 87 -8.82 -15.10 16.13
CA PRO A 87 -10.05 -15.27 15.37
C PRO A 87 -11.00 -14.10 15.62
N LEU A 88 -11.51 -13.49 14.56
CA LEU A 88 -12.56 -12.50 14.68
C LEU A 88 -13.89 -13.20 15.05
N PRO A 89 -14.76 -12.55 15.81
CA PRO A 89 -16.11 -13.04 16.04
C PRO A 89 -16.89 -13.12 14.71
N ASP A 90 -17.95 -13.92 14.69
CA ASP A 90 -18.80 -14.01 13.50
C ASP A 90 -19.51 -12.67 13.24
N ALA A 91 -19.97 -12.00 14.28
CA ALA A 91 -20.63 -10.70 14.26
C ALA A 91 -20.31 -9.89 15.53
N LEU A 92 -20.51 -8.58 15.46
CA LEU A 92 -20.47 -7.68 16.62
C LEU A 92 -21.90 -7.32 17.07
N PRO A 93 -22.10 -6.82 18.28
CA PRO A 93 -23.39 -6.23 18.66
C PRO A 93 -23.73 -5.00 17.79
N GLU A 94 -25.02 -4.83 17.46
CA GLU A 94 -25.52 -3.65 16.72
C GLU A 94 -25.15 -2.33 17.41
N SER A 95 -25.12 -2.32 18.75
CA SER A 95 -24.71 -1.17 19.58
C SER A 95 -23.26 -0.68 19.29
N MET A 96 -22.46 -1.44 18.56
CA MET A 96 -21.13 -1.00 18.15
C MET A 96 -21.17 0.19 17.19
N TRP A 97 -22.30 0.43 16.51
CA TRP A 97 -22.49 1.64 15.71
C TRP A 97 -22.48 2.90 16.57
N ASP A 98 -23.10 2.87 17.75
CA ASP A 98 -23.08 4.01 18.69
C ASP A 98 -21.67 4.27 19.22
N ALA A 99 -20.90 3.20 19.44
CA ALA A 99 -19.49 3.32 19.84
C ALA A 99 -18.64 3.92 18.72
N ILE A 100 -18.88 3.58 17.44
CA ILE A 100 -18.24 4.17 16.26
C ILE A 100 -18.59 5.66 16.16
N ASP A 101 -19.84 6.04 16.33
CA ASP A 101 -20.28 7.45 16.27
C ASP A 101 -19.63 8.28 17.40
N THR A 102 -19.51 7.70 18.59
CA THR A 102 -18.81 8.31 19.73
C THR A 102 -17.32 8.49 19.41
N MET A 103 -16.68 7.46 18.87
CA MET A 103 -15.28 7.50 18.47
C MET A 103 -15.03 8.54 17.36
N GLY A 104 -15.90 8.59 16.35
CA GLY A 104 -15.84 9.57 15.26
C GLY A 104 -15.97 11.01 15.74
N SER A 105 -16.73 11.24 16.81
CA SER A 105 -16.95 12.57 17.40
C SER A 105 -15.83 13.01 18.35
N SER A 106 -14.93 12.11 18.75
CA SER A 106 -13.86 12.39 19.73
C SER A 106 -12.75 13.32 19.21
N GLY A 107 -12.64 13.50 17.90
CA GLY A 107 -11.54 14.22 17.25
C GLY A 107 -10.24 13.41 17.11
N GLU A 108 -10.09 12.29 17.80
CA GLU A 108 -8.89 11.43 17.75
C GLU A 108 -8.66 10.84 16.35
N PHE A 109 -9.73 10.56 15.62
CA PHE A 109 -9.69 9.87 14.33
C PHE A 109 -9.99 10.79 13.12
N VAL A 110 -9.85 12.11 13.28
CA VAL A 110 -10.21 13.07 12.23
C VAL A 110 -9.46 12.81 10.92
N ASP A 111 -8.18 12.48 10.97
CA ASP A 111 -7.38 12.18 9.78
C ASP A 111 -7.85 10.91 9.06
N TRP A 112 -8.44 9.98 9.80
CA TRP A 112 -8.90 8.69 9.29
C TRP A 112 -10.36 8.70 8.82
N LEU A 113 -11.06 9.82 9.05
CA LEU A 113 -12.42 10.08 8.59
C LEU A 113 -12.45 11.13 7.48
N ALA A 114 -11.47 12.04 7.46
CA ALA A 114 -11.42 13.13 6.49
C ALA A 114 -11.13 12.62 5.07
N PRO A 115 -11.70 13.28 4.04
CA PRO A 115 -11.31 13.02 2.66
C PRO A 115 -9.84 13.35 2.43
N SER A 116 -9.21 12.65 1.49
CA SER A 116 -7.82 12.87 1.10
C SER A 116 -7.68 12.97 -0.42
N ARG A 117 -6.46 13.12 -0.94
CA ARG A 117 -6.23 13.35 -2.37
C ARG A 117 -6.87 12.27 -3.25
N PHE A 118 -6.64 10.98 -2.93
CA PHE A 118 -7.10 9.84 -3.69
C PHE A 118 -8.32 9.15 -3.09
N ALA A 119 -8.60 9.35 -1.80
CA ALA A 119 -9.75 8.78 -1.12
C ALA A 119 -10.73 9.90 -0.70
N LYS A 120 -11.60 10.27 -1.62
CA LYS A 120 -12.64 11.30 -1.44
C LYS A 120 -13.92 10.94 -2.19
N GLU A 121 -15.04 11.41 -1.69
CA GLU A 121 -16.32 11.24 -2.37
C GLU A 121 -16.35 12.00 -3.71
N THR A 122 -16.81 11.30 -4.74
CA THR A 122 -17.10 11.85 -6.06
C THR A 122 -18.54 11.48 -6.44
N PRO A 123 -19.18 12.16 -7.42
CA PRO A 123 -20.48 11.77 -7.89
C PRO A 123 -20.56 10.31 -8.34
N ALA A 124 -19.51 9.81 -9.01
CA ALA A 124 -19.42 8.41 -9.46
C ALA A 124 -19.35 7.43 -8.27
N LEU A 125 -18.59 7.75 -7.22
CA LEU A 125 -18.54 6.92 -6.01
C LEU A 125 -19.89 6.91 -5.27
N ILE A 126 -20.56 8.06 -5.17
CA ILE A 126 -21.89 8.14 -4.51
C ILE A 126 -22.92 7.30 -5.27
N GLU A 127 -22.88 7.34 -6.59
CA GLU A 127 -23.73 6.48 -7.43
C GLU A 127 -23.39 5.00 -7.24
N PHE A 128 -22.11 4.66 -7.24
CA PHE A 128 -21.64 3.30 -6.95
C PHE A 128 -22.11 2.82 -5.59
N ALA A 129 -21.93 3.61 -4.53
CA ALA A 129 -22.37 3.29 -3.17
C ALA A 129 -23.88 2.99 -3.11
N ARG A 130 -24.69 3.77 -3.84
CA ARG A 130 -26.14 3.54 -3.94
C ARG A 130 -26.46 2.24 -4.68
N ASN A 131 -25.75 1.98 -5.78
CA ASN A 131 -26.00 0.79 -6.61
C ASN A 131 -25.68 -0.52 -5.89
N ILE A 132 -24.63 -0.52 -5.04
CA ILE A 132 -24.28 -1.67 -4.19
C ILE A 132 -25.12 -1.75 -2.89
N GLY A 133 -26.04 -0.79 -2.65
CA GLY A 133 -26.83 -0.72 -1.44
C GLY A 133 -25.97 -0.53 -0.19
N LEU A 134 -25.02 0.44 -0.22
CA LEU A 134 -24.16 0.72 0.93
C LEU A 134 -24.96 1.38 2.05
N GLU A 135 -25.13 0.67 3.15
CA GLU A 135 -25.78 1.14 4.37
C GLU A 135 -25.17 0.46 5.59
N ARG A 136 -25.44 1.00 6.77
CA ARG A 136 -25.11 0.32 8.04
C ARG A 136 -26.08 -0.83 8.22
N ASP A 137 -25.55 -2.05 8.17
CA ASP A 137 -26.30 -3.28 8.43
C ASP A 137 -26.26 -3.63 9.92
N ALA A 138 -26.66 -4.83 10.29
CA ALA A 138 -26.82 -5.30 11.67
C ALA A 138 -25.62 -5.00 12.57
N ASP A 139 -24.39 -5.10 12.05
CA ASP A 139 -23.18 -4.76 12.77
C ASP A 139 -22.04 -4.30 11.85
N PRO A 140 -21.06 -3.53 12.38
CA PRO A 140 -20.01 -2.96 11.54
C PRO A 140 -19.04 -4.02 10.97
N LEU A 141 -18.80 -5.14 11.62
CA LEU A 141 -17.90 -6.18 11.12
C LEU A 141 -18.53 -6.93 9.92
N THR A 142 -19.79 -7.30 10.03
CA THR A 142 -20.56 -7.90 8.94
C THR A 142 -20.67 -6.93 7.76
N THR A 143 -20.96 -5.66 8.02
CA THR A 143 -21.01 -4.61 6.99
C THR A 143 -19.69 -4.51 6.22
N LEU A 144 -18.54 -4.52 6.92
CA LEU A 144 -17.22 -4.44 6.29
C LEU A 144 -16.87 -5.69 5.48
N ARG A 145 -17.21 -6.88 5.95
CA ARG A 145 -17.05 -8.13 5.20
C ARG A 145 -17.86 -8.13 3.91
N GLN A 146 -19.13 -7.72 3.98
CA GLN A 146 -20.00 -7.61 2.81
C GLN A 146 -19.47 -6.55 1.83
N LEU A 147 -18.99 -5.41 2.32
CA LEU A 147 -18.40 -4.38 1.49
C LEU A 147 -17.14 -4.87 0.78
N THR A 148 -16.27 -5.63 1.48
CA THR A 148 -15.07 -6.24 0.89
C THR A 148 -15.45 -7.14 -0.28
N ASN A 149 -16.42 -8.04 -0.08
CA ASN A 149 -16.94 -8.92 -1.13
C ASN A 149 -17.57 -8.13 -2.28
N LYS A 150 -18.39 -7.11 -2.01
CA LYS A 150 -19.00 -6.29 -3.07
C LYS A 150 -17.96 -5.58 -3.93
N VAL A 151 -16.90 -5.02 -3.34
CA VAL A 151 -15.81 -4.41 -4.12
C VAL A 151 -15.08 -5.48 -4.94
N TYR A 152 -14.83 -6.64 -4.36
CA TYR A 152 -14.23 -7.76 -5.09
C TYR A 152 -15.07 -8.18 -6.30
N GLU A 153 -16.38 -8.33 -6.17
CA GLU A 153 -17.26 -8.79 -7.24
C GLU A 153 -17.47 -7.76 -8.34
N GLU A 154 -17.53 -6.46 -7.99
CA GLU A 154 -17.87 -5.37 -8.90
C GLU A 154 -16.71 -4.90 -9.79
N PHE A 155 -15.46 -5.27 -9.46
CA PHE A 155 -14.28 -4.83 -10.19
C PHE A 155 -13.44 -6.01 -10.68
N ALA A 156 -12.98 -5.92 -11.93
CA ALA A 156 -11.96 -6.81 -12.48
C ALA A 156 -10.55 -6.35 -12.06
N TYR A 157 -9.67 -7.29 -11.72
CA TYR A 157 -8.26 -6.96 -11.49
C TYR A 157 -7.54 -6.91 -12.84
N GLU A 158 -7.22 -5.72 -13.29
CA GLU A 158 -6.58 -5.50 -14.59
C GLU A 158 -5.41 -4.51 -14.46
N PRO A 159 -4.17 -5.01 -14.47
CA PRO A 159 -2.99 -4.15 -14.53
C PRO A 159 -3.02 -3.22 -15.75
N ARG A 160 -2.57 -1.97 -15.57
CA ARG A 160 -2.48 -0.92 -16.60
C ARG A 160 -3.80 -0.24 -16.98
N THR A 161 -4.91 -0.55 -16.35
CA THR A 161 -6.18 0.18 -16.55
C THR A 161 -6.10 1.58 -15.95
N THR A 162 -5.43 1.70 -14.83
CA THR A 162 -5.23 2.95 -14.10
C THR A 162 -3.75 3.26 -13.91
N HIS A 163 -3.47 4.46 -13.46
CA HIS A 163 -2.17 4.95 -13.09
C HIS A 163 -2.13 5.31 -11.60
N VAL A 164 -0.94 5.41 -11.00
CA VAL A 164 -0.78 5.67 -9.56
C VAL A 164 -1.40 6.99 -9.10
N ASP A 165 -1.54 7.94 -10.00
CA ASP A 165 -2.15 9.26 -9.81
C ASP A 165 -3.57 9.36 -10.37
N SER A 166 -4.12 8.28 -10.93
CA SER A 166 -5.49 8.22 -11.41
C SER A 166 -6.48 8.51 -10.29
N PRO A 167 -7.51 9.34 -10.54
CA PRO A 167 -8.62 9.47 -9.62
C PRO A 167 -9.43 8.17 -9.59
N ILE A 168 -10.08 7.89 -8.46
CA ILE A 168 -10.93 6.70 -8.31
C ILE A 168 -12.03 6.58 -9.37
N ASP A 169 -12.42 7.69 -9.99
CA ASP A 169 -13.46 7.73 -11.03
C ASP A 169 -13.06 6.94 -12.28
N GLU A 170 -11.77 6.82 -12.59
CA GLU A 170 -11.30 6.00 -13.71
C GLU A 170 -11.57 4.51 -13.46
N ALA A 171 -11.21 4.01 -12.28
CA ALA A 171 -11.49 2.63 -11.89
C ALA A 171 -13.01 2.35 -11.79
N LEU A 172 -13.77 3.31 -11.24
CA LEU A 172 -15.23 3.24 -11.15
C LEU A 172 -15.88 3.15 -12.54
N ALA A 173 -15.41 3.95 -13.50
CA ALA A 173 -15.93 3.96 -14.88
C ALA A 173 -15.54 2.69 -15.64
N ALA A 174 -14.29 2.23 -15.49
CA ALA A 174 -13.78 1.03 -16.16
C ALA A 174 -14.31 -0.27 -15.52
N ARG A 175 -14.79 -0.23 -14.28
CA ARG A 175 -15.05 -1.43 -13.45
C ARG A 175 -13.86 -2.36 -13.38
N ALA A 176 -12.66 -1.78 -13.42
CA ALA A 176 -11.39 -2.49 -13.39
C ALA A 176 -10.31 -1.60 -12.78
N GLY A 177 -9.27 -2.21 -12.24
CA GLY A 177 -8.14 -1.53 -11.65
C GLY A 177 -7.21 -2.48 -10.92
N VAL A 178 -6.38 -1.94 -10.04
CA VAL A 178 -5.43 -2.69 -9.24
C VAL A 178 -5.72 -2.52 -7.74
N CYS A 179 -4.94 -3.20 -6.88
CA CYS A 179 -5.14 -3.17 -5.43
C CYS A 179 -5.19 -1.74 -4.84
N GLN A 180 -4.44 -0.80 -5.39
CA GLN A 180 -4.48 0.61 -4.99
C GLN A 180 -5.86 1.22 -5.20
N ASP A 181 -6.46 1.01 -6.38
CA ASP A 181 -7.77 1.57 -6.73
C ASP A 181 -8.86 1.03 -5.80
N PHE A 182 -8.84 -0.29 -5.60
CA PHE A 182 -9.83 -0.97 -4.74
C PHE A 182 -9.69 -0.51 -3.28
N ALA A 183 -8.45 -0.35 -2.79
CA ALA A 183 -8.19 0.19 -1.47
C ALA A 183 -8.67 1.66 -1.33
N HIS A 184 -8.48 2.52 -2.33
CA HIS A 184 -8.97 3.91 -2.30
C HIS A 184 -10.50 3.97 -2.32
N ILE A 185 -11.15 3.19 -3.19
CA ILE A 185 -12.61 3.09 -3.26
C ILE A 185 -13.15 2.61 -1.91
N MET A 186 -12.62 1.51 -1.38
CA MET A 186 -13.07 0.95 -0.11
C MET A 186 -12.79 1.89 1.07
N THR A 187 -11.63 2.55 1.12
CA THR A 187 -11.33 3.57 2.15
C THR A 187 -12.41 4.65 2.19
N THR A 188 -12.82 5.14 1.01
CA THR A 188 -13.82 6.22 0.93
C THR A 188 -15.20 5.71 1.35
N LEU A 189 -15.59 4.50 0.93
CA LEU A 189 -16.87 3.90 1.32
C LEU A 189 -16.96 3.61 2.82
N VAL A 190 -15.88 3.14 3.44
CA VAL A 190 -15.80 2.88 4.87
C VAL A 190 -15.91 4.19 5.67
N ARG A 191 -15.21 5.25 5.24
CA ARG A 191 -15.32 6.58 5.86
C ARG A 191 -16.72 7.16 5.74
N ARG A 192 -17.39 6.92 4.61
CA ARG A 192 -18.79 7.30 4.40
C ARG A 192 -19.74 6.66 5.41
N LEU A 193 -19.44 5.45 5.89
CA LEU A 193 -20.18 4.80 6.98
C LEU A 193 -19.84 5.37 8.38
N GLY A 194 -18.92 6.34 8.47
CA GLY A 194 -18.45 6.93 9.73
C GLY A 194 -17.38 6.09 10.45
N ILE A 195 -16.85 5.05 9.81
CA ILE A 195 -15.81 4.20 10.39
C ILE A 195 -14.44 4.80 10.06
N PRO A 196 -13.56 5.09 11.05
CA PRO A 196 -12.20 5.51 10.78
C PRO A 196 -11.46 4.46 9.97
N CYS A 197 -10.87 4.87 8.85
CA CYS A 197 -10.25 3.98 7.89
C CYS A 197 -8.93 4.53 7.38
N ARG A 198 -7.90 3.66 7.32
CA ARG A 198 -6.58 3.98 6.79
C ARG A 198 -6.19 3.06 5.65
N TYR A 199 -5.51 3.62 4.68
CA TYR A 199 -4.87 2.91 3.59
C TYR A 199 -3.59 2.25 4.10
N VAL A 200 -3.32 1.03 3.68
CA VAL A 200 -2.11 0.28 4.03
C VAL A 200 -1.34 -0.06 2.77
N SER A 201 -0.06 0.30 2.76
CA SER A 201 0.93 -0.16 1.78
C SER A 201 1.78 -1.26 2.40
N GLY A 202 2.00 -2.34 1.68
CA GLY A 202 2.76 -3.48 2.21
C GLY A 202 3.12 -4.51 1.17
N TYR A 203 3.28 -5.74 1.62
CA TYR A 203 3.56 -6.89 0.77
C TYR A 203 2.57 -8.02 1.08
N ILE A 204 2.31 -8.85 0.08
CA ILE A 204 1.61 -10.11 0.26
C ILE A 204 2.53 -11.28 -0.06
N ALA A 205 2.66 -12.20 0.89
CA ALA A 205 3.47 -13.40 0.69
C ALA A 205 2.70 -14.44 -0.14
N ALA A 206 3.40 -15.14 -1.04
CA ALA A 206 2.83 -16.27 -1.77
C ALA A 206 2.33 -17.35 -0.81
N GLY A 207 1.13 -17.87 -1.06
CA GLY A 207 0.54 -18.99 -0.31
C GLY A 207 0.46 -20.24 -1.16
N ALA A 208 0.55 -21.41 -0.53
CA ALA A 208 0.37 -22.71 -1.21
C ALA A 208 -1.05 -22.90 -1.77
N GLU A 209 -2.03 -22.20 -1.23
CA GLU A 209 -3.46 -22.27 -1.58
C GLU A 209 -3.97 -21.04 -2.35
N SER A 210 -3.07 -20.20 -2.89
CA SER A 210 -3.41 -18.90 -3.49
C SER A 210 -4.06 -18.98 -4.88
N THR A 211 -4.80 -20.03 -5.19
CA THR A 211 -5.54 -20.15 -6.46
C THR A 211 -6.64 -19.10 -6.65
N HIS A 212 -7.01 -18.37 -5.59
CA HIS A 212 -8.04 -17.33 -5.61
C HIS A 212 -7.47 -15.92 -5.49
N ASP A 213 -6.17 -15.74 -5.20
CA ASP A 213 -5.56 -14.43 -5.10
C ASP A 213 -5.52 -13.77 -6.50
N ARG A 214 -6.11 -12.59 -6.63
CA ARG A 214 -6.05 -11.77 -7.85
C ARG A 214 -4.75 -10.97 -7.93
N SER A 215 -4.19 -10.60 -6.77
CA SER A 215 -2.92 -9.89 -6.70
C SER A 215 -1.76 -10.81 -7.04
N ALA A 216 -0.75 -10.28 -7.74
CA ALA A 216 0.46 -11.03 -8.02
C ALA A 216 1.19 -11.41 -6.72
N ALA A 217 1.61 -12.66 -6.61
CA ALA A 217 2.50 -13.08 -5.54
C ALA A 217 3.85 -12.38 -5.66
N ASN A 218 4.49 -12.10 -4.51
CA ASN A 218 5.78 -11.41 -4.48
C ASN A 218 5.75 -10.02 -5.11
N ALA A 219 4.68 -9.26 -4.84
CA ALA A 219 4.53 -7.88 -5.27
C ALA A 219 4.26 -6.99 -4.05
N THR A 220 4.38 -5.68 -4.25
CA THR A 220 3.76 -4.71 -3.35
C THR A 220 2.25 -4.88 -3.40
N HIS A 221 1.60 -4.64 -2.30
CA HIS A 221 0.16 -4.80 -2.17
C HIS A 221 -0.45 -3.66 -1.36
N ALA A 222 -1.72 -3.41 -1.59
CA ALA A 222 -2.48 -2.40 -0.88
C ALA A 222 -3.82 -2.96 -0.39
N TRP A 223 -4.20 -2.56 0.83
CA TRP A 223 -5.48 -2.88 1.46
C TRP A 223 -5.91 -1.76 2.38
N ILE A 224 -6.97 -1.95 3.12
CA ILE A 224 -7.42 -0.98 4.12
C ILE A 224 -7.39 -1.58 5.52
N GLU A 225 -7.30 -0.72 6.51
CA GLU A 225 -7.63 -1.07 7.89
C GLU A 225 -8.73 -0.16 8.42
N ALA A 226 -9.79 -0.78 8.96
CA ALA A 226 -10.89 -0.11 9.60
C ALA A 226 -10.76 -0.21 11.13
N ARG A 227 -11.04 0.88 11.84
CA ARG A 227 -11.01 0.93 13.30
C ARG A 227 -12.34 0.48 13.87
N LEU A 228 -12.36 -0.70 14.47
CA LEU A 228 -13.54 -1.21 15.15
C LEU A 228 -13.38 -1.09 16.66
N PRO A 229 -14.43 -0.70 17.40
CA PRO A 229 -14.42 -0.71 18.85
C PRO A 229 -14.01 -2.10 19.36
N GLU A 230 -13.28 -2.16 20.48
CA GLU A 230 -12.77 -3.37 21.13
C GLU A 230 -11.76 -4.20 20.29
N LEU A 231 -11.94 -4.30 18.99
CA LEU A 231 -11.07 -5.09 18.11
C LEU A 231 -9.80 -4.33 17.65
N GLY A 232 -9.84 -3.00 17.62
CA GLY A 232 -8.72 -2.22 17.12
C GLY A 232 -8.75 -2.01 15.60
N TRP A 233 -7.59 -1.92 14.96
CA TRP A 233 -7.44 -1.83 13.52
C TRP A 233 -7.51 -3.23 12.91
N ILE A 234 -8.49 -3.46 12.05
CA ILE A 234 -8.72 -4.73 11.34
C ILE A 234 -8.53 -4.49 9.85
N GLY A 235 -7.68 -5.30 9.23
CA GLY A 235 -7.38 -5.21 7.79
C GLY A 235 -8.44 -5.91 6.94
N PHE A 236 -8.84 -5.28 5.83
CA PHE A 236 -9.71 -5.85 4.80
C PHE A 236 -9.07 -5.65 3.44
N ASP A 237 -8.93 -6.72 2.69
CA ASP A 237 -8.34 -6.74 1.36
C ASP A 237 -9.41 -6.93 0.29
N PRO A 238 -9.88 -5.84 -0.34
CA PRO A 238 -10.92 -5.92 -1.37
C PRO A 238 -10.42 -6.52 -2.68
N THR A 239 -9.12 -6.66 -2.86
CA THR A 239 -8.55 -7.29 -4.06
C THR A 239 -8.71 -8.80 -4.03
N ASN A 240 -8.59 -9.40 -2.85
CA ASN A 240 -8.58 -10.84 -2.65
C ASN A 240 -9.80 -11.35 -1.84
N ASP A 241 -10.77 -10.48 -1.55
CA ASP A 241 -11.97 -10.76 -0.74
C ASP A 241 -11.64 -11.46 0.58
N THR A 242 -10.73 -10.86 1.34
CA THR A 242 -10.28 -11.47 2.61
C THR A 242 -10.02 -10.45 3.71
N VAL A 243 -10.11 -10.90 4.94
CA VAL A 243 -9.54 -10.18 6.08
C VAL A 243 -8.03 -10.37 6.06
N ALA A 244 -7.28 -9.29 6.29
CA ALA A 244 -5.82 -9.36 6.31
C ALA A 244 -5.35 -10.35 7.39
N HIS A 245 -4.51 -11.26 7.00
CA HIS A 245 -4.03 -12.37 7.81
C HIS A 245 -2.48 -12.44 7.78
N GLU A 246 -1.89 -13.58 8.20
CA GLU A 246 -0.45 -13.74 8.37
C GLU A 246 0.39 -13.55 7.10
N ARG A 247 -0.21 -13.53 5.90
CA ARG A 247 0.51 -13.24 4.65
C ARG A 247 0.60 -11.76 4.31
N HIS A 248 -0.18 -10.91 4.99
CA HIS A 248 -0.17 -9.47 4.80
C HIS A 248 0.89 -8.83 5.70
N ILE A 249 1.89 -8.20 5.10
CA ILE A 249 3.01 -7.57 5.81
C ILE A 249 2.90 -6.06 5.62
N SER A 250 2.47 -5.36 6.66
CA SER A 250 2.27 -3.90 6.62
C SER A 250 3.61 -3.16 6.66
N VAL A 251 3.76 -2.17 5.80
CA VAL A 251 4.95 -1.33 5.68
C VAL A 251 4.66 0.10 6.10
N ALA A 252 3.60 0.69 5.58
CA ALA A 252 3.20 2.05 5.92
C ALA A 252 1.69 2.21 5.91
N VAL A 253 1.19 3.11 6.75
CA VAL A 253 -0.24 3.46 6.85
C VAL A 253 -0.44 4.93 6.56
N GLY A 254 -1.52 5.27 5.85
CA GLY A 254 -1.81 6.64 5.47
C GLY A 254 -3.29 6.89 5.21
N ARG A 255 -3.61 8.14 4.91
CA ARG A 255 -4.99 8.52 4.53
C ARG A 255 -5.36 7.97 3.15
N ASP A 256 -4.34 7.89 2.28
CA ASP A 256 -4.36 7.30 0.95
C ASP A 256 -2.92 7.01 0.51
N TYR A 257 -2.73 6.58 -0.75
CA TYR A 257 -1.41 6.28 -1.32
C TYR A 257 -0.45 7.48 -1.27
N GLY A 258 -0.93 8.72 -1.34
CA GLY A 258 -0.09 9.92 -1.30
C GLY A 258 0.75 10.07 -0.03
N ASP A 259 0.32 9.48 1.08
CA ASP A 259 1.05 9.47 2.35
C ASP A 259 2.11 8.35 2.43
N VAL A 260 1.94 7.27 1.66
CA VAL A 260 2.68 5.99 1.86
C VAL A 260 3.43 5.44 0.64
N PRO A 261 3.83 6.27 -0.34
CA PRO A 261 4.55 5.72 -1.49
C PRO A 261 5.86 5.06 -1.03
N PRO A 262 6.18 3.85 -1.52
CA PRO A 262 7.44 3.17 -1.18
C PRO A 262 8.68 4.00 -1.49
N THR A 263 8.64 4.76 -2.59
CA THR A 263 9.69 5.72 -2.96
C THR A 263 9.06 7.05 -3.34
N ARG A 264 9.66 8.13 -2.89
CA ARG A 264 9.33 9.51 -3.27
C ARG A 264 10.62 10.33 -3.35
N GLY A 265 10.75 11.16 -4.37
CA GLY A 265 11.95 11.99 -4.43
C GLY A 265 11.92 12.98 -5.57
N VAL A 266 13.01 13.69 -5.72
CA VAL A 266 13.26 14.64 -6.80
C VAL A 266 14.67 14.46 -7.33
N PHE A 267 14.86 14.77 -8.59
CA PHE A 267 16.20 14.82 -9.20
C PHE A 267 16.39 16.11 -10.00
N LYS A 268 17.64 16.51 -10.17
CA LYS A 268 18.00 17.70 -10.92
C LYS A 268 18.56 17.30 -12.27
N GLY A 269 17.78 17.56 -13.33
CA GLY A 269 18.11 17.26 -14.73
C GLY A 269 16.84 17.31 -15.57
N GLY A 270 16.95 17.78 -16.82
CA GLY A 270 15.82 17.84 -17.75
C GLY A 270 15.73 16.56 -18.59
N THR A 271 15.42 15.42 -17.96
CA THR A 271 15.42 14.12 -18.63
C THR A 271 14.30 13.25 -18.15
N GLY A 272 13.81 12.37 -19.02
CA GLY A 272 12.91 11.28 -18.60
C GLY A 272 13.65 10.18 -17.85
N SER A 273 12.90 9.33 -17.17
CA SER A 273 13.43 8.19 -16.45
C SER A 273 12.55 6.95 -16.62
N GLU A 274 13.16 5.80 -16.48
CA GLU A 274 12.51 4.50 -16.41
C GLU A 274 12.63 3.97 -14.99
N LEU A 275 11.51 3.45 -14.45
CA LEU A 275 11.47 2.77 -13.17
C LEU A 275 11.27 1.27 -13.37
N ARG A 276 12.07 0.48 -12.66
CA ARG A 276 11.89 -0.98 -12.57
C ARG A 276 11.86 -1.39 -11.12
N VAL A 277 10.89 -2.23 -10.78
CA VAL A 277 10.71 -2.77 -9.43
C VAL A 277 10.69 -4.28 -9.48
N ALA A 278 11.30 -4.90 -8.48
CA ALA A 278 11.19 -6.35 -8.27
C ALA A 278 11.11 -6.63 -6.77
N VAL A 279 10.13 -7.41 -6.38
CA VAL A 279 9.89 -7.79 -4.99
C VAL A 279 9.96 -9.30 -4.86
N THR A 280 10.57 -9.77 -3.78
CA THR A 280 10.53 -11.18 -3.38
C THR A 280 10.15 -11.24 -1.92
N VAL A 281 9.14 -12.04 -1.60
CA VAL A 281 8.73 -12.35 -0.23
C VAL A 281 8.80 -13.86 -0.06
N SER A 282 9.67 -14.34 0.81
CA SER A 282 9.86 -15.77 1.06
C SER A 282 9.63 -16.10 2.53
N ARG A 283 8.94 -17.20 2.79
CA ARG A 283 8.80 -17.75 4.14
C ARG A 283 10.13 -18.32 4.60
N SER A 284 10.55 -17.99 5.82
CA SER A 284 11.77 -18.54 6.44
C SER A 284 11.38 -19.35 7.67
N GLU A 285 11.93 -20.56 7.79
CA GLU A 285 11.78 -21.42 8.97
C GLU A 285 12.99 -21.31 9.91
N LEU A 286 14.05 -20.60 9.50
CA LEU A 286 15.29 -20.49 10.26
C LEU A 286 15.41 -19.10 10.91
N PRO A 287 16.00 -19.02 12.12
CA PRO A 287 16.38 -17.74 12.70
C PRO A 287 17.25 -16.97 11.72
N VAL A 288 17.02 -15.66 11.64
CA VAL A 288 17.69 -14.75 10.71
C VAL A 288 19.22 -14.86 10.85
N GLN A 289 19.82 -15.74 10.08
CA GLN A 289 21.26 -15.71 9.79
C GLN A 289 21.43 -15.20 8.36
N HIS A 290 22.53 -14.50 8.11
CA HIS A 290 22.87 -14.01 6.78
C HIS A 290 22.83 -15.14 5.74
N GLN A 291 21.73 -15.26 5.03
CA GLN A 291 21.65 -16.09 3.83
C GLN A 291 21.68 -15.16 2.62
N ASP A 292 22.58 -15.49 1.69
CA ASP A 292 22.56 -14.85 0.36
C ASP A 292 21.23 -15.18 -0.33
N LEU A 293 20.33 -14.21 -0.34
CA LEU A 293 19.11 -14.28 -1.11
C LEU A 293 19.48 -14.05 -2.59
N SER A 294 19.67 -15.12 -3.32
CA SER A 294 19.83 -15.09 -4.79
C SER A 294 18.60 -15.72 -5.47
N PRO A 295 17.44 -15.05 -5.46
CA PRO A 295 16.30 -15.51 -6.25
C PRO A 295 16.40 -14.98 -7.68
N THR A 296 15.75 -15.68 -8.59
CA THR A 296 15.51 -15.15 -9.93
C THR A 296 14.64 -13.89 -9.83
N VAL A 297 15.21 -12.75 -10.16
CA VAL A 297 14.53 -11.46 -10.08
C VAL A 297 13.73 -11.24 -11.35
N SER A 298 12.41 -11.12 -11.24
CA SER A 298 11.57 -10.66 -12.35
C SER A 298 11.41 -9.14 -12.28
N TRP A 299 11.82 -8.44 -13.31
CA TRP A 299 11.70 -6.98 -13.42
C TRP A 299 10.37 -6.60 -14.06
N ILE A 300 9.65 -5.69 -13.43
CA ILE A 300 8.49 -5.03 -14.02
C ILE A 300 9.01 -3.72 -14.64
N SER A 301 8.77 -3.53 -15.94
CA SER A 301 9.24 -2.36 -16.70
C SER A 301 8.06 -1.56 -17.25
N SER A 302 8.12 -0.24 -17.18
CA SER A 302 7.27 0.65 -17.97
C SER A 302 8.10 1.63 -18.78
N GLU A 303 7.75 1.77 -20.02
CA GLU A 303 8.27 2.81 -20.90
C GLU A 303 7.26 3.97 -20.97
N ARG A 304 7.75 5.21 -20.89
CA ARG A 304 6.92 6.41 -21.04
C ARG A 304 7.35 7.25 -22.23
N PRO A 305 6.38 7.87 -22.92
CA PRO A 305 6.66 8.97 -23.82
C PRO A 305 7.11 10.21 -23.01
N VAL A 306 8.04 10.97 -23.57
CA VAL A 306 8.52 12.24 -23.01
C VAL A 306 7.41 13.28 -23.17
N ASP A 307 6.88 13.82 -22.08
CA ASP A 307 6.05 15.03 -22.07
C ASP A 307 6.72 16.12 -21.22
N ASP A 308 6.70 17.37 -21.73
CA ASP A 308 7.56 18.49 -21.33
C ASP A 308 7.24 19.18 -19.99
N ARG A 309 6.57 18.52 -19.03
CA ARG A 309 6.18 19.11 -17.74
C ARG A 309 6.98 18.56 -16.56
N ALA A 310 8.18 19.06 -16.40
CA ALA A 310 9.22 18.58 -15.49
C ALA A 310 8.94 18.63 -13.97
N SER A 311 7.79 19.11 -13.49
CA SER A 311 7.48 19.21 -12.05
C SER A 311 6.44 18.18 -11.54
N GLU A 312 5.70 17.54 -12.41
CA GLU A 312 4.68 16.55 -12.07
C GLU A 312 5.21 15.11 -12.25
N ASP A 313 6.32 14.93 -12.93
CA ASP A 313 6.81 13.65 -13.42
C ASP A 313 7.28 12.68 -12.34
N PHE A 314 7.69 13.15 -11.18
CA PHE A 314 8.25 12.27 -10.16
C PHE A 314 7.19 11.45 -9.41
N GLN A 315 6.00 11.99 -9.22
CA GLN A 315 4.90 11.24 -8.61
C GLN A 315 4.39 10.12 -9.51
N GLN A 316 4.58 10.26 -10.79
CA GLN A 316 4.15 9.31 -11.79
C GLN A 316 5.06 8.06 -11.90
N GLN A 317 6.32 8.12 -11.45
CA GLN A 317 7.26 7.00 -11.51
C GLN A 317 6.94 5.85 -10.55
N GLN A 318 6.02 6.07 -9.63
CA GLN A 318 5.65 5.08 -8.61
C GLN A 318 4.58 4.08 -9.07
N GLN A 319 4.03 4.24 -10.27
CA GLN A 319 2.94 3.41 -10.81
C GLN A 319 3.23 1.91 -10.88
N GLN A 320 4.49 1.54 -10.94
CA GLN A 320 4.88 0.17 -11.26
C GLN A 320 5.06 -0.73 -10.06
N GLN A 321 4.98 -0.17 -8.88
CA GLN A 321 5.15 -0.96 -7.67
C GLN A 321 3.93 -1.81 -7.32
N GLN A 322 2.83 -1.64 -8.08
CA GLN A 322 1.56 -2.32 -7.82
C GLN A 322 1.05 -3.15 -9.02
N GLN A 323 1.84 -3.30 -10.07
CA GLN A 323 1.50 -4.13 -11.23
C GLN A 323 2.13 -5.53 -11.15
#